data_5bb5ae54667e405e495961177383445c
#
_entry.id   5bb5ae54667e405e495961177383445c
#
_cell.length_a   1.000
_cell.length_b   1.000
_cell.length_c   1.000
_cell.angle_alpha   90.00
_cell.angle_beta   90.00
_cell.angle_gamma   90.00
#
_symmetry.space_group_name_H-M   'P 1'
#
loop_
_entity.id
_entity.type
_entity.pdbx_description
1 polymer ?
#
loop_
_entity_poly.entity_id
_entity_poly.type
_entity_poly.pdbx_seq_one_letter_code
_entity_poly.pdbx_strand_id
1 'polypeptide(L)'
;VYHDDEFPEIYANIETFNGAALLDEILNAESCQRMSGIIFGRTDMCGSLGLTSQDVDNDEIYQYALSISNQVAKCGKPLYIGGRVSPHSISFFKNLPYMSGFETKKILFNSKVLNTNEPQNAILAALEFELLWLQSKEQTQRDLKRIEIIKRRITLK
;
A
#
# COMPACT_ATOMS: atom_id res chain seq x y z
N VAL A 1 -27.75 6.33 -13.88
CA VAL A 1 -27.98 4.93 -13.48
C VAL A 1 -26.94 4.13 -14.20
N TYR A 2 -25.92 3.63 -13.49
CA TYR A 2 -24.90 2.73 -14.04
C TYR A 2 -25.53 1.35 -14.19
N HIS A 3 -25.27 0.64 -15.28
CA HIS A 3 -25.54 -0.78 -15.39
C HIS A 3 -24.54 -1.55 -14.52
N ASP A 4 -24.94 -2.68 -13.92
CA ASP A 4 -24.11 -3.45 -12.98
C ASP A 4 -22.74 -3.87 -13.59
N ASP A 5 -22.63 -3.96 -14.90
CA ASP A 5 -21.40 -4.29 -15.64
C ASP A 5 -20.44 -3.07 -15.85
N GLU A 6 -20.86 -1.86 -15.47
CA GLU A 6 -20.09 -0.62 -15.64
C GLU A 6 -19.66 0.02 -14.31
N PHE A 7 -19.82 -0.69 -13.20
CA PHE A 7 -19.43 -0.13 -11.91
C PHE A 7 -17.89 -0.08 -11.81
N PRO A 8 -17.29 1.09 -11.50
CA PRO A 8 -15.85 1.18 -11.34
C PRO A 8 -15.38 0.32 -10.18
N GLU A 9 -14.16 -0.22 -10.28
CA GLU A 9 -13.51 -0.90 -9.15
C GLU A 9 -13.27 0.11 -8.02
N ILE A 10 -13.77 -0.21 -6.82
CA ILE A 10 -13.68 0.63 -5.64
C ILE A 10 -12.86 -0.08 -4.58
N TYR A 11 -11.79 0.57 -4.12
CA TYR A 11 -10.96 0.09 -3.02
C TYR A 11 -11.07 1.01 -1.82
N ALA A 12 -11.22 0.45 -0.63
CA ALA A 12 -11.25 1.21 0.61
C ALA A 12 -9.89 1.20 1.31
N ASN A 13 -9.45 2.36 1.79
CA ASN A 13 -8.23 2.50 2.57
C ASN A 13 -8.50 2.22 4.04
N ILE A 14 -7.71 1.32 4.62
CA ILE A 14 -7.59 1.11 6.06
C ILE A 14 -6.20 1.61 6.46
N GLU A 15 -6.14 2.73 7.13
CA GLU A 15 -4.89 3.47 7.35
C GLU A 15 -4.82 4.18 8.71
N THR A 16 -5.75 3.84 9.62
CA THR A 16 -5.79 4.38 10.98
C THR A 16 -6.04 3.27 12.00
N PHE A 17 -5.60 3.49 13.24
CA PHE A 17 -5.89 2.60 14.36
C PHE A 17 -7.40 2.30 14.49
N ASN A 18 -8.24 3.34 14.45
CA ASN A 18 -9.70 3.16 14.55
C ASN A 18 -10.27 2.37 13.35
N GLY A 19 -9.78 2.64 12.13
CA GLY A 19 -10.20 1.89 10.95
C GLY A 19 -9.84 0.41 11.05
N ALA A 20 -8.66 0.09 11.57
CA ALA A 20 -8.25 -1.30 11.81
C ALA A 20 -9.05 -1.95 12.94
N ALA A 21 -9.38 -1.22 14.02
CA ALA A 21 -10.17 -1.72 15.13
C ALA A 21 -11.62 -2.05 14.72
N LEU A 22 -12.18 -1.28 13.79
CA LEU A 22 -13.56 -1.46 13.28
C LEU A 22 -13.63 -2.28 11.98
N LEU A 23 -12.53 -2.90 11.57
CA LEU A 23 -12.44 -3.56 10.26
C LEU A 23 -13.48 -4.66 10.08
N ASP A 24 -13.78 -5.45 11.11
CA ASP A 24 -14.79 -6.50 11.03
C ASP A 24 -16.18 -5.91 10.76
N GLU A 25 -16.55 -4.82 11.42
CA GLU A 25 -17.80 -4.12 11.17
C GLU A 25 -17.85 -3.53 9.75
N ILE A 26 -16.74 -2.94 9.29
CA ILE A 26 -16.60 -2.39 7.94
C ILE A 26 -16.78 -3.49 6.90
N LEU A 27 -16.14 -4.63 7.07
CA LEU A 27 -16.18 -5.74 6.10
C LEU A 27 -17.57 -6.40 6.05
N ASN A 28 -18.32 -6.39 7.15
CA ASN A 28 -19.69 -6.94 7.23
C ASN A 28 -20.76 -5.93 6.77
N ALA A 29 -20.44 -4.65 6.59
CA ALA A 29 -21.40 -3.66 6.10
C ALA A 29 -21.87 -3.98 4.68
N GLU A 30 -23.16 -3.76 4.38
CA GLU A 30 -23.75 -3.98 3.06
C GLU A 30 -23.00 -3.20 1.96
N SER A 31 -22.60 -1.96 2.25
CA SER A 31 -21.80 -1.12 1.33
C SER A 31 -20.47 -1.76 0.97
N CYS A 32 -19.84 -2.51 1.89
CA CYS A 32 -18.58 -3.19 1.64
C CYS A 32 -18.71 -4.33 0.63
N GLN A 33 -19.90 -4.91 0.45
CA GLN A 33 -20.15 -5.94 -0.57
C GLN A 33 -19.80 -5.44 -1.98
N ARG A 34 -20.00 -4.16 -2.25
CA ARG A 34 -19.71 -3.50 -3.54
C ARG A 34 -18.24 -3.09 -3.70
N MET A 35 -17.44 -3.16 -2.66
CA MET A 35 -16.01 -2.83 -2.75
C MET A 35 -15.24 -3.95 -3.42
N SER A 36 -14.38 -3.58 -4.36
CA SER A 36 -13.50 -4.50 -5.10
C SER A 36 -12.34 -5.03 -4.25
N GLY A 37 -11.92 -4.28 -3.22
CA GLY A 37 -10.85 -4.71 -2.33
C GLY A 37 -10.49 -3.70 -1.25
N ILE A 38 -9.45 -4.00 -0.50
CA ILE A 38 -8.95 -3.18 0.61
C ILE A 38 -7.49 -2.79 0.32
N ILE A 39 -7.13 -1.57 0.68
CA ILE A 39 -5.75 -1.07 0.69
C ILE A 39 -5.36 -0.77 2.13
N PHE A 40 -4.25 -1.34 2.60
CA PHE A 40 -3.67 -0.99 3.90
C PHE A 40 -2.59 0.09 3.72
N GLY A 41 -2.84 1.29 4.24
CA GLY A 41 -1.95 2.44 4.15
C GLY A 41 -1.00 2.55 5.33
N ARG A 42 0.22 1.96 5.23
CA ARG A 42 1.19 1.89 6.34
C ARG A 42 1.68 3.25 6.83
N THR A 43 1.86 4.22 5.94
CA THR A 43 2.37 5.56 6.33
C THR A 43 1.39 6.28 7.24
N ASP A 44 0.11 6.26 6.90
CA ASP A 44 -0.92 6.96 7.66
C ASP A 44 -1.28 6.16 8.92
N MET A 45 -1.17 4.83 8.88
CA MET A 45 -1.23 3.99 10.08
C MET A 45 -0.13 4.36 11.08
N CYS A 46 1.13 4.52 10.64
CA CYS A 46 2.21 5.01 11.52
C CYS A 46 1.83 6.34 12.17
N GLY A 47 1.33 7.30 11.39
CA GLY A 47 0.88 8.59 11.91
C GLY A 47 -0.23 8.45 12.96
N SER A 48 -1.19 7.57 12.74
CA SER A 48 -2.29 7.34 13.68
C SER A 48 -1.87 6.67 15.00
N LEU A 49 -0.72 5.99 15.00
CA LEU A 49 -0.10 5.36 16.17
C LEU A 49 0.96 6.25 16.84
N GLY A 50 1.18 7.48 16.34
CA GLY A 50 2.24 8.35 16.85
C GLY A 50 3.65 7.94 16.43
N LEU A 51 3.76 7.03 15.47
CA LEU A 51 5.02 6.61 14.85
C LEU A 51 5.41 7.53 13.69
N THR A 52 6.63 7.37 13.20
CA THR A 52 7.11 8.11 12.04
C THR A 52 6.93 7.32 10.75
N SER A 53 7.00 8.00 9.60
CA SER A 53 6.98 7.32 8.30
C SER A 53 8.22 6.45 8.01
N GLN A 54 9.22 6.42 8.90
CA GLN A 54 10.36 5.51 8.81
C GLN A 54 10.01 4.12 9.34
N ASP A 55 8.97 4.02 10.18
CA ASP A 55 8.57 2.82 10.92
C ASP A 55 7.62 1.91 10.14
N VAL A 56 7.38 2.21 8.84
CA VAL A 56 6.40 1.49 8.00
C VAL A 56 6.64 -0.02 7.86
N ASP A 57 7.87 -0.47 8.08
CA ASP A 57 8.28 -1.87 7.98
C ASP A 57 8.62 -2.49 9.35
N ASN A 58 8.28 -1.82 10.47
CA ASN A 58 8.52 -2.34 11.82
C ASN A 58 7.52 -3.44 12.22
N ASP A 59 7.82 -4.14 13.31
CA ASP A 59 7.00 -5.27 13.79
C ASP A 59 5.59 -4.85 14.19
N GLU A 60 5.40 -3.67 14.75
CA GLU A 60 4.08 -3.18 15.16
C GLU A 60 3.17 -3.00 13.94
N ILE A 61 3.66 -2.34 12.90
CA ILE A 61 2.93 -2.16 11.62
C ILE A 61 2.69 -3.52 10.94
N TYR A 62 3.65 -4.45 11.06
CA TYR A 62 3.48 -5.80 10.54
C TYR A 62 2.34 -6.55 11.23
N GLN A 63 2.16 -6.41 12.55
CA GLN A 63 1.05 -7.04 13.27
C GLN A 63 -0.32 -6.49 12.83
N TYR A 64 -0.43 -5.18 12.57
CA TYR A 64 -1.63 -4.62 11.96
C TYR A 64 -1.88 -5.18 10.57
N ALA A 65 -0.86 -5.22 9.72
CA ALA A 65 -0.97 -5.78 8.37
C ALA A 65 -1.42 -7.24 8.41
N LEU A 66 -0.87 -8.05 9.31
CA LEU A 66 -1.21 -9.47 9.48
C LEU A 66 -2.66 -9.64 9.95
N SER A 67 -3.11 -8.86 10.93
CA SER A 67 -4.49 -8.87 11.41
C SER A 67 -5.46 -8.51 10.28
N ILE A 68 -5.19 -7.42 9.55
CA ILE A 68 -6.00 -6.95 8.42
C ILE A 68 -6.03 -8.01 7.31
N SER A 69 -4.88 -8.57 6.97
CA SER A 69 -4.75 -9.59 5.93
C SER A 69 -5.63 -10.82 6.22
N ASN A 70 -5.60 -11.31 7.46
CA ASN A 70 -6.41 -12.44 7.89
C ASN A 70 -7.92 -12.14 7.85
N GLN A 71 -8.34 -10.93 8.21
CA GLN A 71 -9.75 -10.53 8.18
C GLN A 71 -10.25 -10.36 6.74
N VAL A 72 -9.50 -9.66 5.89
CA VAL A 72 -9.85 -9.41 4.48
C VAL A 72 -9.93 -10.72 3.69
N ALA A 73 -9.02 -11.67 3.96
CA ALA A 73 -9.01 -12.98 3.32
C ALA A 73 -10.29 -13.78 3.61
N LYS A 74 -10.86 -13.70 4.83
CA LYS A 74 -12.13 -14.37 5.18
C LYS A 74 -13.30 -13.86 4.35
N CYS A 75 -13.25 -12.61 3.90
CA CYS A 75 -14.27 -12.00 3.05
C CYS A 75 -14.02 -12.23 1.55
N GLY A 76 -12.96 -12.96 1.19
CA GLY A 76 -12.60 -13.24 -0.22
C GLY A 76 -12.20 -12.03 -1.03
N LYS A 77 -11.84 -10.90 -0.37
CA LYS A 77 -11.44 -9.67 -1.05
C LYS A 77 -9.92 -9.57 -1.22
N PRO A 78 -9.44 -8.96 -2.31
CA PRO A 78 -8.02 -8.68 -2.46
C PRO A 78 -7.55 -7.61 -1.47
N LEU A 79 -6.34 -7.80 -0.93
CA LEU A 79 -5.64 -6.84 -0.09
C LEU A 79 -4.40 -6.32 -0.80
N TYR A 80 -4.26 -5.02 -0.86
CA TYR A 80 -3.05 -4.33 -1.33
C TYR A 80 -2.41 -3.55 -0.19
N ILE A 81 -1.08 -3.47 -0.21
CA ILE A 81 -0.30 -2.76 0.81
C ILE A 81 0.36 -1.54 0.21
N GLY A 82 0.03 -0.37 0.75
CA GLY A 82 0.63 0.90 0.37
C GLY A 82 1.52 1.49 1.47
N GLY A 83 2.04 2.69 1.18
CA GLY A 83 2.81 3.49 2.14
C GLY A 83 4.31 3.24 2.08
N ARG A 84 5.04 4.22 1.52
CA ARG A 84 6.51 4.33 1.51
C ARG A 84 7.26 3.05 1.09
N VAL A 85 6.72 2.32 0.13
CA VAL A 85 7.35 1.10 -0.42
C VAL A 85 8.77 1.37 -0.90
N SER A 86 9.70 0.48 -0.54
CA SER A 86 11.11 0.49 -0.93
C SER A 86 11.63 -0.94 -1.05
N PRO A 87 12.84 -1.19 -1.56
CA PRO A 87 13.45 -2.51 -1.53
C PRO A 87 13.50 -3.16 -0.13
N HIS A 88 13.62 -2.36 0.93
CA HIS A 88 13.60 -2.86 2.32
C HIS A 88 12.24 -3.48 2.71
N SER A 89 11.14 -3.04 2.07
CA SER A 89 9.80 -3.59 2.34
C SER A 89 9.59 -5.02 1.81
N ILE A 90 10.53 -5.57 1.02
CA ILE A 90 10.38 -6.91 0.40
C ILE A 90 10.21 -8.00 1.46
N SER A 91 11.00 -7.95 2.54
CA SER A 91 10.89 -8.92 3.63
C SER A 91 9.53 -8.86 4.31
N PHE A 92 9.04 -7.64 4.58
CA PHE A 92 7.70 -7.41 5.11
C PHE A 92 6.63 -8.06 4.23
N PHE A 93 6.69 -7.81 2.91
CA PHE A 93 5.70 -8.33 1.96
C PHE A 93 5.76 -9.85 1.79
N LYS A 94 6.97 -10.43 1.71
CA LYS A 94 7.14 -11.88 1.55
C LYS A 94 6.58 -12.69 2.73
N ASN A 95 6.61 -12.11 3.91
CA ASN A 95 6.13 -12.77 5.14
C ASN A 95 4.62 -12.55 5.37
N LEU A 96 3.98 -11.62 4.63
CA LEU A 96 2.57 -11.30 4.83
C LEU A 96 1.67 -12.26 4.01
N PRO A 97 0.85 -13.10 4.67
CA PRO A 97 -0.06 -14.01 3.98
C PRO A 97 -1.21 -13.23 3.30
N TYR A 98 -1.83 -13.85 2.30
CA TYR A 98 -3.04 -13.39 1.60
C TYR A 98 -2.95 -12.01 0.93
N MET A 99 -1.76 -11.43 0.82
CA MET A 99 -1.56 -10.18 0.11
C MET A 99 -1.68 -10.40 -1.40
N SER A 100 -2.58 -9.66 -2.06
CA SER A 100 -2.77 -9.69 -3.51
C SER A 100 -1.72 -8.87 -4.26
N GLY A 101 -1.23 -7.80 -3.63
CA GLY A 101 -0.22 -6.94 -4.22
C GLY A 101 0.18 -5.79 -3.29
N PHE A 102 1.02 -4.92 -3.82
CA PHE A 102 1.44 -3.71 -3.11
C PHE A 102 1.58 -2.54 -4.10
N GLU A 103 1.55 -1.33 -3.61
CA GLU A 103 1.63 -0.15 -4.44
C GLU A 103 2.71 0.84 -3.99
N THR A 104 3.39 1.41 -4.96
CA THR A 104 3.99 2.73 -4.82
C THR A 104 2.92 3.78 -5.11
N LYS A 105 3.21 5.06 -4.95
CA LYS A 105 2.22 6.10 -5.22
C LYS A 105 1.69 6.12 -6.67
N LYS A 106 2.39 5.47 -7.61
CA LYS A 106 2.09 5.52 -9.05
C LYS A 106 1.95 4.16 -9.70
N ILE A 107 2.46 3.10 -9.11
CA ILE A 107 2.49 1.76 -9.69
C ILE A 107 1.91 0.77 -8.70
N LEU A 108 0.96 -0.02 -9.19
CA LEU A 108 0.40 -1.17 -8.48
C LEU A 108 1.12 -2.43 -8.95
N PHE A 109 1.58 -3.24 -8.02
CA PHE A 109 2.23 -4.52 -8.26
C PHE A 109 1.36 -5.68 -7.84
N ASN A 110 1.30 -6.72 -8.67
CA ASN A 110 0.84 -8.02 -8.22
C ASN A 110 1.90 -8.66 -7.31
N SER A 111 1.47 -9.36 -6.26
CA SER A 111 2.37 -10.02 -5.29
C SER A 111 3.34 -11.02 -5.94
N LYS A 112 3.00 -11.58 -7.11
CA LYS A 112 3.87 -12.49 -7.87
C LYS A 112 5.23 -11.89 -8.21
N VAL A 113 5.37 -10.56 -8.27
CA VAL A 113 6.67 -9.91 -8.51
C VAL A 113 7.69 -10.24 -7.42
N LEU A 114 7.24 -10.52 -6.19
CA LEU A 114 8.10 -10.90 -5.07
C LEU A 114 8.80 -12.26 -5.26
N ASN A 115 8.27 -13.09 -6.15
CA ASN A 115 8.81 -14.41 -6.48
C ASN A 115 9.78 -14.39 -7.67
N THR A 116 10.03 -13.23 -8.25
CA THR A 116 11.06 -13.06 -9.29
C THR A 116 12.46 -13.08 -8.66
N ASN A 117 13.50 -13.23 -9.49
CA ASN A 117 14.89 -13.25 -9.02
C ASN A 117 15.34 -11.91 -8.44
N GLU A 118 14.77 -10.81 -8.91
CA GLU A 118 15.18 -9.44 -8.56
C GLU A 118 13.98 -8.51 -8.30
N PRO A 119 13.16 -8.79 -7.27
CA PRO A 119 11.98 -7.98 -6.97
C PRO A 119 12.32 -6.52 -6.61
N GLN A 120 13.53 -6.29 -6.07
CA GLN A 120 14.04 -4.95 -5.78
C GLN A 120 14.13 -4.07 -7.04
N ASN A 121 14.51 -4.63 -8.20
CA ASN A 121 14.65 -3.87 -9.44
C ASN A 121 13.28 -3.37 -9.93
N ALA A 122 12.22 -4.14 -9.75
CA ALA A 122 10.87 -3.70 -10.08
C ALA A 122 10.43 -2.51 -9.21
N ILE A 123 10.72 -2.56 -7.91
CA ILE A 123 10.41 -1.44 -6.99
C ILE A 123 11.24 -0.20 -7.35
N LEU A 124 12.53 -0.37 -7.64
CA LEU A 124 13.41 0.75 -8.04
C LEU A 124 12.92 1.40 -9.33
N ALA A 125 12.56 0.62 -10.35
CA ALA A 125 12.01 1.14 -11.61
C ALA A 125 10.71 1.95 -11.38
N ALA A 126 9.84 1.51 -10.47
CA ALA A 126 8.61 2.25 -10.11
C ALA A 126 8.93 3.58 -9.41
N LEU A 127 9.95 3.62 -8.55
CA LEU A 127 10.40 4.84 -7.89
C LEU A 127 11.07 5.81 -8.88
N GLU A 128 11.85 5.29 -9.82
CA GLU A 128 12.45 6.07 -10.92
C GLU A 128 11.36 6.65 -11.83
N PHE A 129 10.33 5.86 -12.17
CA PHE A 129 9.17 6.36 -12.91
C PHE A 129 8.48 7.51 -12.15
N GLU A 130 8.21 7.35 -10.86
CA GLU A 130 7.60 8.41 -10.05
C GLU A 130 8.48 9.67 -10.03
N LEU A 131 9.80 9.51 -9.93
CA LEU A 131 10.75 10.62 -9.96
C LEU A 131 10.69 11.39 -11.29
N LEU A 132 10.76 10.68 -12.41
CA LEU A 132 10.66 11.28 -13.75
C LEU A 132 9.32 11.98 -13.95
N TRP A 133 8.22 11.35 -13.53
CA TRP A 133 6.89 11.94 -13.61
C TRP A 133 6.77 13.24 -12.79
N LEU A 134 7.36 13.30 -11.59
CA LEU A 134 7.38 14.52 -10.78
C LEU A 134 8.23 15.61 -11.43
N GLN A 135 9.34 15.24 -12.07
CA GLN A 135 10.24 16.20 -12.75
C GLN A 135 9.65 16.73 -14.06
N SER A 136 8.77 15.99 -14.73
CA SER A 136 8.17 16.38 -16.02
C SER A 136 7.06 17.42 -15.92
N LYS A 137 6.58 17.75 -14.73
CA LYS A 137 5.51 18.73 -14.50
C LYS A 137 5.99 19.95 -13.76
N GLU A 138 5.20 21.03 -13.74
CA GLU A 138 5.46 22.17 -12.89
C GLU A 138 5.50 21.74 -11.41
N GLN A 139 6.61 22.04 -10.73
CA GLN A 139 6.91 21.51 -9.42
C GLN A 139 6.41 22.44 -8.31
N THR A 140 5.63 21.89 -7.40
CA THR A 140 5.27 22.52 -6.14
C THR A 140 6.32 22.25 -5.06
N GLN A 141 6.30 22.99 -3.94
CA GLN A 141 7.12 22.70 -2.77
C GLN A 141 6.92 21.28 -2.22
N ARG A 142 5.69 20.77 -2.34
CA ARG A 142 5.37 19.38 -1.97
C ARG A 142 6.05 18.36 -2.90
N ASP A 143 6.08 18.65 -4.20
CA ASP A 143 6.75 17.79 -5.19
C ASP A 143 8.27 17.79 -4.96
N LEU A 144 8.89 18.93 -4.66
CA LEU A 144 10.33 19.01 -4.36
C LEU A 144 10.71 18.14 -3.14
N LYS A 145 9.95 18.23 -2.04
CA LYS A 145 10.15 17.34 -0.89
C LYS A 145 9.99 15.86 -1.25
N ARG A 146 9.00 15.53 -2.08
CA ARG A 146 8.77 14.15 -2.54
C ARG A 146 9.94 13.64 -3.38
N ILE A 147 10.47 14.45 -4.29
CA ILE A 147 11.65 14.13 -5.12
C ILE A 147 12.85 13.76 -4.23
N GLU A 148 13.13 14.56 -3.19
CA GLU A 148 14.22 14.27 -2.25
C GLU A 148 14.03 12.91 -1.54
N ILE A 149 12.82 12.63 -1.06
CA ILE A 149 12.49 11.37 -0.39
C ILE A 149 12.71 10.19 -1.34
N ILE A 150 12.26 10.29 -2.58
CA ILE A 150 12.42 9.22 -3.58
C ILE A 150 13.90 8.99 -3.90
N LYS A 151 14.67 10.05 -4.15
CA LYS A 151 16.12 9.96 -4.41
C LYS A 151 16.83 9.21 -3.30
N ARG A 152 16.56 9.54 -2.03
CA ARG A 152 17.13 8.82 -0.88
C ARG A 152 16.75 7.33 -0.90
N ARG A 153 15.50 6.98 -1.22
CA ARG A 153 15.03 5.58 -1.27
C ARG A 153 15.69 4.77 -2.39
N ILE A 154 16.00 5.40 -3.52
CA ILE A 154 16.73 4.78 -4.64
C ILE A 154 18.22 4.56 -4.26
N THR A 155 18.81 5.49 -3.51
CA THR A 155 20.24 5.45 -3.15
C THR A 155 20.53 4.45 -2.01
N LEU A 156 19.55 4.11 -1.19
CA LEU A 156 19.66 3.12 -0.10
C LEU A 156 19.56 1.67 -0.65
N LYS A 157 20.40 1.36 -1.64
CA LYS A 157 20.52 0.01 -2.23
C LYS A 157 21.15 -0.95 -1.26
#